data_1d8a46de325a47d957e8491ca771fcd2
#
_entry.id   1d8a46de325a47d957e8491ca771fcd2
#
_cell.length_a   1.000
_cell.length_b   1.000
_cell.length_c   1.000
_cell.angle_alpha   90.00
_cell.angle_beta   90.00
_cell.angle_gamma   90.00
#
_symmetry.space_group_name_H-M   'P 1'
#
loop_
_entity.id
_entity.type
_entity.pdbx_description
1 polymer ?
#
loop_
_entity_poly.entity_id
_entity_poly.type
_entity_poly.pdbx_seq_one_letter_code
_entity_poly.pdbx_strand_id
1 'polypeptide(L)'
;MIIKVCGMREPENVRDVENLGVDMIGFVFCADSERYVSMVSSNAGIIPDYAYGRQNGDEAPACGAMQKSKPHRVGVFVDDMPQNIVTRIYNYNLDYVQLHGSETAVMIDNLRRTVDPDIRPGLKIIKALSIRSEQDVKRWREYEGHADMLLFDTNGCKAGGNGEHFDWTLLDAYHGNIPFLLSGGISVDDADSIN
;
A
#
# COMPACT_ATOMS: atom_id res chain seq x y z
N MET A 1 1.18 11.58 12.06
CA MET A 1 0.78 10.16 11.87
C MET A 1 0.28 9.98 10.44
N ILE A 2 0.58 8.87 9.77
CA ILE A 2 0.07 8.52 8.42
C ILE A 2 -0.98 7.42 8.57
N ILE A 3 -2.15 7.62 7.97
CA ILE A 3 -3.27 6.66 8.01
C ILE A 3 -3.44 6.03 6.64
N LYS A 4 -3.34 4.69 6.59
CA LYS A 4 -3.58 3.89 5.39
C LYS A 4 -4.79 2.98 5.58
N VAL A 5 -5.79 3.09 4.71
CA VAL A 5 -6.94 2.17 4.65
C VAL A 5 -6.75 1.22 3.48
N CYS A 6 -6.81 -0.09 3.73
CA CYS A 6 -6.43 -1.12 2.75
C CYS A 6 -7.59 -2.08 2.44
N GLY A 7 -7.62 -2.55 1.19
CA GLY A 7 -8.61 -3.52 0.72
C GLY A 7 -9.87 -2.89 0.13
N MET A 8 -9.75 -1.69 -0.40
CA MET A 8 -10.83 -1.00 -1.11
C MET A 8 -11.08 -1.65 -2.47
N ARG A 9 -12.35 -1.88 -2.79
CA ARG A 9 -12.78 -2.50 -4.07
C ARG A 9 -13.87 -1.69 -4.77
N GLU A 10 -14.81 -1.19 -3.99
CA GLU A 10 -15.99 -0.50 -4.52
C GLU A 10 -15.71 1.00 -4.67
N PRO A 11 -16.05 1.61 -5.82
CA PRO A 11 -15.79 3.03 -6.06
C PRO A 11 -16.42 3.95 -5.03
N GLU A 12 -17.59 3.60 -4.50
CA GLU A 12 -18.27 4.37 -3.47
C GLU A 12 -17.49 4.38 -2.16
N ASN A 13 -17.03 3.21 -1.71
CA ASN A 13 -16.21 3.10 -0.51
C ASN A 13 -14.88 3.86 -0.65
N VAL A 14 -14.29 3.85 -1.86
CA VAL A 14 -13.07 4.63 -2.12
C VAL A 14 -13.35 6.12 -1.91
N ARG A 15 -14.43 6.64 -2.47
CA ARG A 15 -14.81 8.06 -2.31
C ARG A 15 -15.11 8.43 -0.85
N ASP A 16 -15.81 7.55 -0.14
CA ASP A 16 -16.13 7.80 1.27
C ASP A 16 -14.85 7.87 2.13
N VAL A 17 -13.91 6.95 1.90
CA VAL A 17 -12.62 6.93 2.59
C VAL A 17 -11.75 8.13 2.20
N GLU A 18 -11.76 8.55 0.92
CA GLU A 18 -11.10 9.79 0.48
C GLU A 18 -11.64 11.02 1.22
N ASN A 19 -12.96 11.09 1.41
CA ASN A 19 -13.61 12.18 2.13
C ASN A 19 -13.25 12.23 3.63
N LEU A 20 -12.92 11.09 4.25
CA LEU A 20 -12.43 11.04 5.63
C LEU A 20 -11.05 11.68 5.79
N GLY A 21 -10.31 11.84 4.68
CA GLY A 21 -9.00 12.50 4.68
C GLY A 21 -7.86 11.60 5.13
N VAL A 22 -7.92 10.33 4.78
CA VAL A 22 -6.80 9.38 4.95
C VAL A 22 -5.65 9.75 4.03
N ASP A 23 -4.43 9.33 4.40
CA ASP A 23 -3.23 9.65 3.61
C ASP A 23 -3.00 8.65 2.48
N MET A 24 -3.44 7.38 2.66
CA MET A 24 -3.22 6.31 1.70
C MET A 24 -4.42 5.38 1.58
N ILE A 25 -4.69 4.90 0.34
CA ILE A 25 -5.71 3.90 0.04
C ILE A 25 -5.05 2.71 -0.65
N GLY A 26 -5.29 1.49 -0.12
CA GLY A 26 -4.70 0.25 -0.61
C GLY A 26 -5.67 -0.59 -1.45
N PHE A 27 -5.20 -1.04 -2.61
CA PHE A 27 -5.85 -1.98 -3.51
C PHE A 27 -5.10 -3.30 -3.49
N VAL A 28 -5.78 -4.41 -3.18
CA VAL A 28 -5.14 -5.72 -3.06
C VAL A 28 -5.22 -6.47 -4.38
N PHE A 29 -4.06 -6.78 -4.95
CA PHE A 29 -3.92 -7.51 -6.22
C PHE A 29 -3.47 -8.97 -6.04
N CYS A 30 -3.65 -9.53 -4.85
CA CYS A 30 -3.41 -10.94 -4.56
C CYS A 30 -4.71 -11.72 -4.77
N ALA A 31 -4.72 -12.67 -5.71
CA ALA A 31 -5.90 -13.43 -6.12
C ALA A 31 -6.51 -14.27 -4.98
N ASP A 32 -5.69 -14.71 -4.02
CA ASP A 32 -6.11 -15.52 -2.88
C ASP A 32 -6.77 -14.67 -1.75
N SER A 33 -6.79 -13.35 -1.91
CA SER A 33 -7.40 -12.44 -0.94
C SER A 33 -8.89 -12.24 -1.22
N GLU A 34 -9.70 -12.29 -0.17
CA GLU A 34 -11.12 -11.90 -0.24
C GLU A 34 -11.31 -10.43 -0.66
N ARG A 35 -10.25 -9.61 -0.51
CA ARG A 35 -10.21 -8.19 -0.89
C ARG A 35 -9.62 -7.97 -2.28
N TYR A 36 -9.48 -9.03 -3.07
CA TYR A 36 -8.89 -8.96 -4.40
C TYR A 36 -9.63 -7.99 -5.31
N VAL A 37 -8.88 -7.10 -5.94
CA VAL A 37 -9.37 -6.21 -7.00
C VAL A 37 -9.12 -6.90 -8.34
N SER A 38 -10.18 -7.47 -8.94
CA SER A 38 -10.08 -8.04 -10.27
C SER A 38 -9.77 -6.96 -11.30
N MET A 39 -8.98 -7.29 -12.32
CA MET A 39 -8.93 -6.43 -13.51
C MET A 39 -10.29 -6.49 -14.18
N VAL A 40 -10.91 -5.33 -14.39
CA VAL A 40 -12.01 -5.23 -15.34
C VAL A 40 -11.45 -5.69 -16.69
N SER A 41 -12.13 -6.62 -17.32
CA SER A 41 -11.69 -7.26 -18.54
C SER A 41 -11.18 -6.24 -19.56
N SER A 42 -9.97 -6.41 -20.04
CA SER A 42 -9.35 -5.57 -21.07
C SER A 42 -10.12 -5.52 -22.40
N ASN A 43 -11.09 -6.42 -22.58
CA ASN A 43 -11.93 -6.48 -23.77
C ASN A 43 -12.85 -5.26 -23.95
N ALA A 44 -13.00 -4.41 -22.93
CA ALA A 44 -13.84 -3.23 -22.99
C ALA A 44 -13.05 -1.92 -23.05
N GLY A 45 -11.72 -1.94 -22.97
CA GLY A 45 -10.91 -0.72 -22.89
C GLY A 45 -11.25 0.15 -21.66
N ILE A 46 -11.91 -0.45 -20.67
CA ILE A 46 -12.38 0.26 -19.49
C ILE A 46 -11.22 0.33 -18.51
N ILE A 47 -10.65 1.51 -18.40
CA ILE A 47 -9.81 1.87 -17.24
C ILE A 47 -10.75 1.85 -16.04
N PRO A 48 -10.39 1.17 -14.92
CA PRO A 48 -11.22 1.19 -13.72
C PRO A 48 -11.62 2.61 -13.35
N ASP A 49 -12.86 2.83 -12.92
CA ASP A 49 -13.47 4.14 -12.63
C ASP A 49 -12.64 5.07 -11.73
N TYR A 50 -11.73 4.51 -10.95
CA TYR A 50 -10.80 5.28 -10.11
C TYR A 50 -9.84 6.19 -10.91
N ALA A 51 -9.63 5.89 -12.20
CA ALA A 51 -8.82 6.73 -13.08
C ALA A 51 -9.65 7.88 -13.72
N TYR A 52 -10.95 7.69 -13.84
CA TYR A 52 -11.84 8.70 -14.44
C TYR A 52 -11.95 9.98 -13.61
N GLY A 53 -11.84 9.89 -12.31
CA GLY A 53 -11.86 11.06 -11.43
C GLY A 53 -10.70 12.04 -11.64
N ARG A 54 -9.65 11.64 -12.36
CA ARG A 54 -8.52 12.54 -12.70
C ARG A 54 -8.66 13.23 -14.07
N GLN A 55 -9.47 12.70 -14.99
CA GLN A 55 -9.61 13.27 -16.34
C GLN A 55 -10.75 14.28 -16.46
N ASN A 56 -11.74 14.24 -15.57
CA ASN A 56 -12.91 15.13 -15.62
C ASN A 56 -12.99 16.09 -14.41
N GLY A 57 -11.91 16.27 -13.71
CA GLY A 57 -11.87 17.01 -12.44
C GLY A 57 -11.56 18.50 -12.56
N ASP A 58 -12.10 19.20 -13.56
CA ASP A 58 -12.10 20.66 -13.61
C ASP A 58 -13.45 21.26 -13.20
N GLU A 59 -14.11 20.69 -12.19
CA GLU A 59 -14.99 21.53 -11.38
C GLU A 59 -14.16 22.09 -10.24
N ALA A 60 -13.76 23.34 -10.42
CA ALA A 60 -13.09 24.11 -9.39
C ALA A 60 -13.96 24.07 -8.12
N PRO A 61 -13.43 23.64 -6.96
CA PRO A 61 -14.20 23.62 -5.74
C PRO A 61 -14.65 25.04 -5.41
N ALA A 62 -15.92 25.16 -4.98
CA ALA A 62 -16.47 26.41 -4.49
C ALA A 62 -15.52 27.02 -3.46
N CYS A 63 -15.23 28.30 -3.64
CA CYS A 63 -14.33 29.11 -2.85
C CYS A 63 -14.53 28.84 -1.33
N GLY A 64 -13.50 28.32 -0.66
CA GLY A 64 -13.47 28.22 0.80
C GLY A 64 -13.20 26.86 1.44
N ALA A 65 -13.22 25.75 0.70
CA ALA A 65 -12.81 24.47 1.26
C ALA A 65 -11.28 24.31 1.15
N MET A 66 -10.59 24.07 2.28
CA MET A 66 -9.20 23.62 2.29
C MET A 66 -9.12 22.36 1.42
N GLN A 67 -8.42 22.43 0.28
CA GLN A 67 -8.16 21.27 -0.58
C GLN A 67 -7.35 20.27 0.22
N LYS A 68 -8.02 19.24 0.76
CA LYS A 68 -7.32 18.07 1.27
C LYS A 68 -6.60 17.41 0.08
N SER A 69 -5.32 17.16 0.22
CA SER A 69 -4.55 16.41 -0.79
C SER A 69 -5.24 15.05 -1.02
N LYS A 70 -5.36 14.62 -2.28
CA LYS A 70 -5.90 13.29 -2.60
C LYS A 70 -4.99 12.23 -1.96
N PRO A 71 -5.56 11.17 -1.37
CA PRO A 71 -4.77 10.10 -0.76
C PRO A 71 -3.91 9.40 -1.81
N HIS A 72 -2.73 8.95 -1.39
CA HIS A 72 -1.85 8.15 -2.23
C HIS A 72 -2.45 6.77 -2.49
N ARG A 73 -2.32 6.28 -3.72
CA ARG A 73 -2.77 4.96 -4.14
C ARG A 73 -1.67 3.93 -3.96
N VAL A 74 -1.99 2.88 -3.21
CA VAL A 74 -1.06 1.79 -2.87
C VAL A 74 -1.57 0.50 -3.49
N GLY A 75 -0.78 -0.13 -4.38
CA GLY A 75 -1.06 -1.49 -4.84
C GLY A 75 -0.38 -2.52 -3.94
N VAL A 76 -1.12 -3.51 -3.46
CA VAL A 76 -0.59 -4.58 -2.60
C VAL A 76 -0.45 -5.86 -3.42
N PHE A 77 0.76 -6.41 -3.44
CA PHE A 77 1.15 -7.60 -4.21
C PHE A 77 1.82 -8.62 -3.28
N VAL A 78 1.66 -9.89 -3.62
CA VAL A 78 2.28 -11.02 -2.92
C VAL A 78 2.90 -11.93 -3.96
N ASP A 79 4.23 -11.96 -4.03
CA ASP A 79 5.02 -12.80 -4.95
C ASP A 79 4.54 -12.78 -6.42
N ASP A 80 4.03 -11.63 -6.86
CA ASP A 80 3.49 -11.46 -8.21
C ASP A 80 4.60 -11.19 -9.23
N MET A 81 4.32 -11.51 -10.48
CA MET A 81 5.27 -11.26 -11.58
C MET A 81 5.48 -9.76 -11.79
N PRO A 82 6.72 -9.30 -12.01
CA PRO A 82 7.02 -7.88 -12.24
C PRO A 82 6.15 -7.24 -13.34
N GLN A 83 5.84 -7.99 -14.40
CA GLN A 83 5.02 -7.51 -15.52
C GLN A 83 3.59 -7.17 -15.07
N ASN A 84 3.02 -7.98 -14.18
CA ASN A 84 1.69 -7.73 -13.61
C ASN A 84 1.72 -6.48 -12.73
N ILE A 85 2.76 -6.35 -11.88
CA ILE A 85 2.95 -5.19 -11.02
C ILE A 85 3.03 -3.92 -11.86
N VAL A 86 3.87 -3.91 -12.90
CA VAL A 86 4.03 -2.77 -13.83
C VAL A 86 2.70 -2.41 -14.50
N THR A 87 1.95 -3.39 -14.97
CA THR A 87 0.63 -3.19 -15.59
C THR A 87 -0.33 -2.54 -14.60
N ARG A 88 -0.33 -2.97 -13.33
CA ARG A 88 -1.19 -2.40 -12.29
C ARG A 88 -0.76 -0.98 -11.89
N ILE A 89 0.54 -0.72 -11.82
CA ILE A 89 1.06 0.63 -11.57
C ILE A 89 0.50 1.60 -12.59
N TYR A 90 0.54 1.25 -13.86
CA TYR A 90 0.03 2.08 -14.94
C TYR A 90 -1.50 2.23 -14.88
N ASN A 91 -2.23 1.10 -14.84
CA ASN A 91 -3.69 1.10 -14.93
C ASN A 91 -4.37 1.78 -13.74
N TYR A 92 -3.81 1.67 -12.54
CA TYR A 92 -4.38 2.25 -11.31
C TYR A 92 -3.71 3.56 -10.91
N ASN A 93 -2.70 4.01 -11.68
CA ASN A 93 -1.91 5.20 -11.38
C ASN A 93 -1.42 5.18 -9.92
N LEU A 94 -0.73 4.09 -9.57
CA LEU A 94 -0.26 3.86 -8.21
C LEU A 94 0.87 4.84 -7.86
N ASP A 95 0.86 5.34 -6.64
CA ASP A 95 1.93 6.15 -6.05
C ASP A 95 2.90 5.25 -5.26
N TYR A 96 2.39 4.14 -4.70
CA TYR A 96 3.14 3.17 -3.93
C TYR A 96 2.86 1.75 -4.40
N VAL A 97 3.89 0.91 -4.31
CA VAL A 97 3.78 -0.55 -4.42
C VAL A 97 4.14 -1.16 -3.08
N GLN A 98 3.22 -1.89 -2.47
CA GLN A 98 3.46 -2.68 -1.27
C GLN A 98 3.73 -4.13 -1.66
N LEU A 99 4.93 -4.61 -1.38
CA LEU A 99 5.38 -5.98 -1.60
C LEU A 99 5.25 -6.76 -0.30
N HIS A 100 4.30 -7.70 -0.26
CA HIS A 100 3.87 -8.38 0.97
C HIS A 100 4.20 -9.88 0.99
N GLY A 101 5.01 -10.33 0.06
CA GLY A 101 5.50 -11.70 -0.06
C GLY A 101 6.97 -11.84 0.28
N SER A 102 7.65 -12.73 -0.44
CA SER A 102 9.08 -13.05 -0.30
C SER A 102 9.98 -12.20 -1.20
N GLU A 103 9.48 -11.11 -1.78
CA GLU A 103 10.22 -10.27 -2.73
C GLU A 103 11.52 -9.76 -2.12
N THR A 104 12.61 -9.97 -2.85
CA THR A 104 13.97 -9.60 -2.41
C THR A 104 14.29 -8.13 -2.73
N ALA A 105 15.32 -7.58 -2.08
CA ALA A 105 15.87 -6.26 -2.40
C ALA A 105 16.28 -6.13 -3.88
N VAL A 106 16.84 -7.19 -4.46
CA VAL A 106 17.21 -7.24 -5.90
C VAL A 106 15.98 -7.09 -6.80
N MET A 107 14.88 -7.76 -6.44
CA MET A 107 13.62 -7.62 -7.18
C MET A 107 13.08 -6.19 -7.07
N ILE A 108 13.16 -5.57 -5.90
CA ILE A 108 12.76 -4.17 -5.68
C ILE A 108 13.56 -3.23 -6.59
N ASP A 109 14.89 -3.37 -6.63
CA ASP A 109 15.75 -2.55 -7.47
C ASP A 109 15.44 -2.72 -8.96
N ASN A 110 15.19 -3.95 -9.39
CA ASN A 110 14.84 -4.24 -10.78
C ASN A 110 13.47 -3.64 -11.15
N LEU A 111 12.48 -3.75 -10.27
CA LEU A 111 11.18 -3.13 -10.46
C LEU A 111 11.33 -1.61 -10.59
N ARG A 112 12.08 -0.98 -9.69
CA ARG A 112 12.32 0.46 -9.69
C ARG A 112 12.95 0.91 -11.01
N ARG A 113 14.00 0.24 -11.49
CA ARG A 113 14.66 0.55 -12.76
C ARG A 113 13.74 0.38 -13.97
N THR A 114 12.78 -0.54 -13.89
CA THR A 114 11.81 -0.78 -14.97
C THR A 114 10.76 0.32 -15.03
N VAL A 115 10.40 0.87 -13.87
CA VAL A 115 9.26 1.80 -13.75
C VAL A 115 9.68 3.26 -13.79
N ASP A 116 10.79 3.59 -13.16
CA ASP A 116 11.34 4.94 -13.10
C ASP A 116 12.48 5.08 -14.15
N PRO A 117 12.49 6.08 -15.01
CA PRO A 117 11.65 7.27 -14.98
C PRO A 117 10.41 7.25 -15.89
N ASP A 118 10.24 6.24 -16.73
CA ASP A 118 9.39 6.33 -17.91
C ASP A 118 7.91 6.01 -17.65
N ILE A 119 7.61 5.06 -16.74
CA ILE A 119 6.24 4.58 -16.49
C ILE A 119 5.59 5.35 -15.34
N ARG A 120 6.27 5.41 -14.21
CA ARG A 120 5.80 6.11 -13.00
C ARG A 120 6.98 6.74 -12.27
N PRO A 121 7.43 7.94 -12.67
CA PRO A 121 8.51 8.66 -12.00
C PRO A 121 8.20 8.87 -10.51
N GLY A 122 9.18 8.55 -9.65
CA GLY A 122 9.07 8.74 -8.21
C GLY A 122 8.16 7.73 -7.49
N LEU A 123 7.85 6.57 -8.11
CA LEU A 123 7.16 5.47 -7.45
C LEU A 123 7.87 5.08 -6.16
N LYS A 124 7.09 4.89 -5.09
CA LYS A 124 7.59 4.48 -3.79
C LYS A 124 7.32 3.01 -3.51
N ILE A 125 8.24 2.36 -2.80
CA ILE A 125 8.13 0.93 -2.45
C ILE A 125 7.96 0.79 -0.94
N ILE A 126 6.91 0.06 -0.55
CA ILE A 126 6.67 -0.39 0.83
C ILE A 126 6.99 -1.88 0.88
N LYS A 127 7.93 -2.28 1.74
CA LYS A 127 8.16 -3.71 1.99
C LYS A 127 7.46 -4.14 3.27
N ALA A 128 6.54 -5.09 3.17
CA ALA A 128 5.88 -5.68 4.31
C ALA A 128 6.72 -6.82 4.89
N LEU A 129 6.83 -6.84 6.22
CA LEU A 129 7.50 -7.86 7.02
C LEU A 129 6.51 -8.42 8.03
N SER A 130 6.32 -9.74 8.00
CA SER A 130 5.50 -10.45 8.97
C SER A 130 6.31 -10.68 10.25
N ILE A 131 5.79 -10.19 11.37
CA ILE A 131 6.51 -10.16 12.65
C ILE A 131 5.92 -11.20 13.60
N ARG A 132 6.77 -12.12 14.06
CA ARG A 132 6.50 -13.11 15.10
C ARG A 132 7.57 -13.09 16.20
N SER A 133 8.74 -12.52 15.88
CA SER A 133 9.90 -12.48 16.75
C SER A 133 10.75 -11.24 16.46
N GLU A 134 11.65 -10.89 17.37
CA GLU A 134 12.65 -9.86 17.12
C GLU A 134 13.52 -10.13 15.87
N GLN A 135 13.74 -11.42 15.57
CA GLN A 135 14.55 -11.78 14.41
C GLN A 135 13.86 -11.36 13.10
N ASP A 136 12.52 -11.43 13.06
CA ASP A 136 11.76 -10.98 11.90
C ASP A 136 11.87 -9.45 11.75
N VAL A 137 11.83 -8.72 12.87
CA VAL A 137 12.04 -7.25 12.85
C VAL A 137 13.41 -6.93 12.27
N LYS A 138 14.47 -7.63 12.69
CA LYS A 138 15.87 -7.40 12.26
C LYS A 138 16.08 -7.58 10.75
N ARG A 139 15.14 -8.23 10.05
CA ARG A 139 15.17 -8.36 8.59
C ARG A 139 15.01 -7.03 7.85
N TRP A 140 14.63 -5.96 8.53
CA TRP A 140 14.62 -4.63 7.92
C TRP A 140 15.95 -4.26 7.24
N ARG A 141 17.09 -4.79 7.75
CA ARG A 141 18.42 -4.55 7.20
C ARG A 141 18.59 -5.02 5.76
N GLU A 142 17.82 -6.06 5.36
CA GLU A 142 17.84 -6.60 4.00
C GLU A 142 17.28 -5.59 2.98
N TYR A 143 16.49 -4.61 3.45
CA TYR A 143 15.77 -3.64 2.62
C TYR A 143 16.23 -2.20 2.80
N GLU A 144 17.27 -1.99 3.62
CA GLU A 144 17.85 -0.66 3.82
C GLU A 144 18.48 -0.15 2.52
N GLY A 145 18.09 1.05 2.08
CA GLY A 145 18.49 1.62 0.80
C GLY A 145 17.70 1.12 -0.42
N HIS A 146 16.80 0.14 -0.24
CA HIS A 146 15.98 -0.44 -1.32
C HIS A 146 14.50 -0.07 -1.20
N ALA A 147 13.92 -0.18 0.00
CA ALA A 147 12.55 0.22 0.28
C ALA A 147 12.48 1.66 0.79
N ASP A 148 11.42 2.38 0.41
CA ASP A 148 11.15 3.74 0.90
C ASP A 148 10.43 3.72 2.26
N MET A 149 9.74 2.62 2.55
CA MET A 149 8.97 2.44 3.78
C MET A 149 8.86 0.94 4.10
N LEU A 150 8.76 0.60 5.37
CA LEU A 150 8.42 -0.74 5.82
C LEU A 150 6.95 -0.79 6.25
N LEU A 151 6.39 -2.00 6.30
CA LEU A 151 5.13 -2.27 6.97
C LEU A 151 5.34 -3.49 7.85
N PHE A 152 5.17 -3.34 9.16
CA PHE A 152 5.19 -4.45 10.10
C PHE A 152 3.77 -4.99 10.28
N ASP A 153 3.57 -6.28 9.99
CA ASP A 153 2.27 -6.93 10.03
C ASP A 153 2.31 -8.21 10.86
N THR A 154 1.20 -8.53 11.52
CA THR A 154 1.07 -9.72 12.38
C THR A 154 1.00 -11.04 11.61
N ASN A 155 0.53 -11.02 10.36
CA ASN A 155 0.24 -12.25 9.62
C ASN A 155 0.82 -12.24 8.21
N GLY A 156 1.86 -13.06 8.03
CA GLY A 156 2.28 -13.49 6.71
C GLY A 156 1.20 -14.33 6.01
N CYS A 157 1.03 -14.12 4.73
CA CYS A 157 0.34 -14.98 3.76
C CYS A 157 -1.18 -15.03 3.74
N LYS A 158 -1.91 -14.45 4.66
CA LYS A 158 -3.36 -14.20 4.46
C LYS A 158 -3.59 -12.70 4.49
N ALA A 159 -3.70 -12.10 3.33
CA ALA A 159 -4.08 -10.71 3.17
C ALA A 159 -5.52 -10.49 3.68
N GLY A 160 -5.64 -10.20 4.96
CA GLY A 160 -6.91 -9.94 5.63
C GLY A 160 -6.74 -10.09 7.14
N GLY A 161 -6.92 -9.01 7.88
CA GLY A 161 -6.69 -8.96 9.31
C GLY A 161 -7.48 -10.02 10.08
N ASN A 162 -6.78 -10.86 10.83
CA ASN A 162 -7.37 -11.83 11.76
C ASN A 162 -7.75 -11.19 13.10
N GLY A 163 -7.60 -9.87 13.24
CA GLY A 163 -7.90 -9.17 14.51
C GLY A 163 -6.90 -9.45 15.64
N GLU A 164 -5.82 -10.18 15.36
CA GLU A 164 -4.80 -10.48 16.36
C GLU A 164 -3.69 -9.42 16.31
N HIS A 165 -3.33 -8.89 17.48
CA HIS A 165 -2.17 -8.02 17.64
C HIS A 165 -0.89 -8.86 17.75
N PHE A 166 0.20 -8.38 17.15
CA PHE A 166 1.51 -8.85 17.60
C PHE A 166 1.97 -8.00 18.79
N ASP A 167 2.86 -8.57 19.56
CA ASP A 167 3.47 -7.84 20.67
C ASP A 167 4.37 -6.69 20.11
N TRP A 168 3.87 -5.46 20.20
CA TRP A 168 4.57 -4.28 19.69
C TRP A 168 5.91 -4.01 20.38
N THR A 169 6.17 -4.62 21.56
CA THR A 169 7.48 -4.54 22.21
C THR A 169 8.58 -5.16 21.35
N LEU A 170 8.24 -6.07 20.42
CA LEU A 170 9.20 -6.60 19.46
C LEU A 170 9.81 -5.51 18.57
N LEU A 171 9.10 -4.40 18.36
CA LEU A 171 9.61 -3.27 17.58
C LEU A 171 10.75 -2.51 18.25
N ASP A 172 11.00 -2.75 19.54
CA ASP A 172 12.20 -2.24 20.22
C ASP A 172 13.49 -2.76 19.56
N ALA A 173 13.42 -3.87 18.83
CA ALA A 173 14.52 -4.39 18.03
C ALA A 173 14.74 -3.64 16.69
N TYR A 174 13.85 -2.70 16.35
CA TYR A 174 13.99 -1.86 15.17
C TYR A 174 14.90 -0.65 15.48
N HIS A 175 16.02 -0.58 14.78
CA HIS A 175 16.98 0.52 14.93
C HIS A 175 17.33 1.16 13.57
N GLY A 176 16.48 0.94 12.56
CA GLY A 176 16.66 1.50 11.21
C GLY A 176 16.15 2.94 11.10
N ASN A 177 16.46 3.55 9.96
CA ASN A 177 15.99 4.90 9.62
C ASN A 177 14.85 4.89 8.58
N ILE A 178 14.43 3.73 8.12
CA ILE A 178 13.33 3.61 7.14
C ILE A 178 12.02 3.89 7.88
N PRO A 179 11.18 4.83 7.46
CA PRO A 179 9.87 5.03 8.08
C PRO A 179 9.01 3.77 7.93
N PHE A 180 8.14 3.52 8.91
CA PHE A 180 7.31 2.33 8.86
C PHE A 180 5.83 2.60 9.17
N LEU A 181 4.99 1.67 8.72
CA LEU A 181 3.58 1.54 9.05
C LEU A 181 3.40 0.32 9.95
N LEU A 182 2.41 0.39 10.83
CA LEU A 182 1.92 -0.76 11.60
C LEU A 182 0.65 -1.31 10.95
N SER A 183 0.51 -2.63 10.93
CA SER A 183 -0.66 -3.34 10.45
C SER A 183 -0.94 -4.56 11.33
N GLY A 184 -2.18 -5.03 11.29
CA GLY A 184 -2.61 -6.22 12.03
C GLY A 184 -3.25 -5.90 13.38
N GLY A 185 -4.55 -6.17 13.47
CA GLY A 185 -5.33 -6.11 14.71
C GLY A 185 -5.57 -4.71 15.29
N ILE A 186 -5.12 -3.64 14.67
CA ILE A 186 -5.28 -2.28 15.19
C ILE A 186 -6.77 -1.94 15.36
N SER A 187 -7.15 -1.57 16.56
CA SER A 187 -8.50 -1.19 16.96
C SER A 187 -8.57 0.28 17.43
N VAL A 188 -9.77 0.74 17.71
CA VAL A 188 -10.00 2.09 18.26
C VAL A 188 -9.33 2.26 19.63
N ASP A 189 -9.23 1.16 20.40
CA ASP A 189 -8.66 1.16 21.76
C ASP A 189 -7.14 1.34 21.76
N ASP A 190 -6.48 1.15 20.59
CA ASP A 190 -5.04 1.28 20.45
C ASP A 190 -4.57 2.71 20.16
N ALA A 191 -5.50 3.63 19.92
CA ALA A 191 -5.19 4.99 19.49
C ALA A 191 -4.24 5.73 20.43
N ASP A 192 -4.38 5.51 21.75
CA ASP A 192 -3.52 6.13 22.77
C ASP A 192 -2.12 5.50 22.85
N SER A 193 -2.00 4.22 22.42
CA SER A 193 -0.72 3.48 22.44
C SER A 193 0.13 3.74 21.19
N ILE A 194 -0.49 4.21 20.10
CA ILE A 194 0.18 4.48 18.82
C ILE A 194 0.67 5.93 18.72
N ASN A 195 0.17 6.82 19.55
CA ASN A 195 0.59 8.21 19.64
C ASN A 195 1.75 8.36 20.60
#